data_5e3fa84323537fbc1ea40671fa3ddc24
#
_entry.id   5e3fa84323537fbc1ea40671fa3ddc24
#
_cell.length_a   1.000
_cell.length_b   1.000
_cell.length_c   1.000
_cell.angle_alpha   90.00
_cell.angle_beta   90.00
_cell.angle_gamma   90.00
#
_symmetry.space_group_name_H-M   'P 1'
#
loop_
_entity.id
_entity.type
_entity.pdbx_description
1 polymer ?
#
loop_
_entity_poly.entity_id
_entity_poly.type
_entity_poly.pdbx_seq_one_letter_code
_entity_poly.pdbx_strand_id
1 'polypeptide(L)'
;MLEFEILARGLYRPDQLAISYDPSLTMPVTLAIQSWMDIVWLRQLGEAKAQNFRLYDSQLFRLIHAEARADGKLYVVVGNTSYKEYATSRIAEFVNGRTRQELGNALAVCSVVETTDGYILYERRQKTAVHLGRYHVIAGFFERERDSDATGQPDPFAAMRRELREETGITAQDIHEEYCLGAVYDTTNPHGELCFFTRLNITLAEVRTRVPEDDEIQQLLALHVTEESLRDFLLSNHGNISATGEPNLLMYGALRFGEAWFQHCLTNF
;
A
#
# COMPACT_ATOMS: atom_id res chain seq x y z
N MET A 1 -18.68 6.78 6.01
CA MET A 1 -17.79 6.16 7.06
C MET A 1 -16.45 5.87 6.41
N LEU A 2 -15.36 6.30 7.02
CA LEU A 2 -14.02 6.09 6.48
C LEU A 2 -13.71 4.59 6.43
N GLU A 3 -13.17 4.13 5.30
CA GLU A 3 -12.75 2.72 5.10
C GLU A 3 -11.30 2.48 5.56
N PHE A 4 -10.66 3.48 6.16
CA PHE A 4 -9.28 3.45 6.61
C PHE A 4 -9.09 4.01 8.02
N GLU A 5 -7.98 3.63 8.63
CA GLU A 5 -7.45 4.22 9.86
C GLU A 5 -6.02 4.71 9.59
N ILE A 6 -5.71 5.96 9.95
CA ILE A 6 -4.35 6.48 9.93
C ILE A 6 -3.69 6.10 11.26
N LEU A 7 -2.75 5.15 11.22
CA LEU A 7 -2.04 4.66 12.40
C LEU A 7 -0.94 5.63 12.84
N ALA A 8 -0.25 6.22 11.87
CA ALA A 8 0.79 7.21 12.09
C ALA A 8 0.91 8.12 10.89
N ARG A 9 1.27 9.40 11.12
CA ARG A 9 1.48 10.39 10.09
C ARG A 9 2.70 11.26 10.40
N GLY A 10 3.50 11.56 9.39
CA GLY A 10 4.69 12.41 9.51
C GLY A 10 5.42 12.55 8.17
N LEU A 11 6.69 12.88 8.24
CA LEU A 11 7.60 12.89 7.10
C LEU A 11 8.89 12.21 7.54
N TYR A 12 9.11 10.99 7.10
CA TYR A 12 10.19 10.14 7.60
C TYR A 12 11.15 9.76 6.48
N ARG A 13 12.44 10.02 6.70
CA ARG A 13 13.54 9.52 5.87
C ARG A 13 13.87 8.07 6.23
N PRO A 14 14.70 7.38 5.44
CA PRO A 14 15.08 6.00 5.73
C PRO A 14 15.63 5.78 7.16
N ASP A 15 16.45 6.71 7.67
CA ASP A 15 17.01 6.66 9.02
C ASP A 15 16.01 6.98 10.15
N GLN A 16 14.84 7.49 9.80
CA GLN A 16 13.73 7.78 10.71
C GLN A 16 12.62 6.72 10.69
N LEU A 17 12.70 5.74 9.79
CA LEU A 17 11.79 4.60 9.76
C LEU A 17 12.44 3.40 10.46
N ALA A 18 12.04 3.16 11.71
CA ALA A 18 12.57 2.08 12.53
C ALA A 18 11.66 0.85 12.46
N ILE A 19 12.10 -0.21 11.78
CA ILE A 19 11.37 -1.46 11.69
C ILE A 19 11.94 -2.49 12.66
N SER A 20 11.06 -3.08 13.48
CA SER A 20 11.36 -4.23 14.33
C SER A 20 10.70 -5.46 13.73
N TYR A 21 11.50 -6.43 13.30
CA TYR A 21 11.01 -7.67 12.73
C TYR A 21 11.16 -8.82 13.71
N ASP A 22 10.04 -9.48 13.99
CA ASP A 22 9.98 -10.72 14.78
C ASP A 22 9.21 -11.79 14.01
N PRO A 23 9.89 -12.82 13.45
CA PRO A 23 9.26 -13.87 12.66
C PRO A 23 8.29 -14.74 13.46
N SER A 24 8.29 -14.70 14.80
CA SER A 24 7.34 -15.43 15.65
C SER A 24 5.95 -14.78 15.71
N LEU A 25 5.82 -13.51 15.33
CA LEU A 25 4.56 -12.77 15.31
C LEU A 25 3.74 -13.13 14.07
N THR A 26 3.07 -14.26 14.13
CA THR A 26 2.24 -14.81 13.05
C THR A 26 0.75 -14.68 13.37
N MET A 27 -0.10 -14.91 12.37
CA MET A 27 -1.54 -15.10 12.60
C MET A 27 -1.76 -16.35 13.44
N PRO A 28 -2.63 -16.32 14.48
CA PRO A 28 -2.93 -17.54 15.26
C PRO A 28 -3.75 -18.52 14.41
N VAL A 29 -3.16 -19.67 14.09
CA VAL A 29 -3.76 -20.69 13.23
C VAL A 29 -3.89 -22.01 14.00
N THR A 30 -5.14 -22.47 14.21
CA THR A 30 -5.42 -23.83 14.67
C THR A 30 -5.49 -24.80 13.48
N LEU A 31 -5.43 -26.11 13.73
CA LEU A 31 -5.59 -27.12 12.67
C LEU A 31 -6.92 -26.96 11.91
N ALA A 32 -8.00 -26.58 12.59
CA ALA A 32 -9.29 -26.33 11.96
C ALA A 32 -9.26 -25.11 11.05
N ILE A 33 -8.62 -24.01 11.49
CA ILE A 33 -8.42 -22.82 10.68
C ILE A 33 -7.55 -23.15 9.46
N GLN A 34 -6.44 -23.87 9.65
CA GLN A 34 -5.56 -24.27 8.56
C GLN A 34 -6.32 -25.08 7.49
N SER A 35 -7.07 -26.10 7.91
CA SER A 35 -7.85 -26.93 6.99
C SER A 35 -8.90 -26.10 6.21
N TRP A 36 -9.57 -25.16 6.90
CA TRP A 36 -10.52 -24.26 6.26
C TRP A 36 -9.83 -23.35 5.24
N MET A 37 -8.69 -22.75 5.60
CA MET A 37 -7.90 -21.90 4.70
C MET A 37 -7.41 -22.66 3.47
N ASP A 38 -7.00 -23.92 3.62
CA ASP A 38 -6.57 -24.77 2.50
C ASP A 38 -7.72 -24.99 1.50
N ILE A 39 -8.93 -25.25 1.99
CA ILE A 39 -10.12 -25.41 1.13
C ILE A 39 -10.46 -24.10 0.40
N VAL A 40 -10.47 -22.98 1.11
CA VAL A 40 -10.76 -21.67 0.54
C VAL A 40 -9.71 -21.30 -0.50
N TRP A 41 -8.44 -21.52 -0.20
CA TRP A 41 -7.34 -21.24 -1.09
C TRP A 41 -7.40 -22.06 -2.39
N LEU A 42 -7.71 -23.36 -2.30
CA LEU A 42 -7.89 -24.19 -3.50
C LEU A 42 -9.03 -23.69 -4.38
N ARG A 43 -10.12 -23.20 -3.79
CA ARG A 43 -11.21 -22.55 -4.55
C ARG A 43 -10.73 -21.30 -5.25
N GLN A 44 -10.03 -20.39 -4.55
CA GLN A 44 -9.49 -19.15 -5.13
C GLN A 44 -8.49 -19.43 -6.27
N LEU A 45 -7.63 -20.43 -6.13
CA LEU A 45 -6.73 -20.88 -7.21
C LEU A 45 -7.51 -21.36 -8.45
N GLY A 46 -8.60 -22.09 -8.24
CA GLY A 46 -9.49 -22.54 -9.32
C GLY A 46 -10.15 -21.37 -10.05
N GLU A 47 -10.66 -20.39 -9.33
CA GLU A 47 -11.29 -19.17 -9.85
C GLU A 47 -10.27 -18.31 -10.62
N ALA A 48 -9.09 -18.10 -10.05
CA ALA A 48 -8.00 -17.36 -10.69
C ALA A 48 -7.58 -18.02 -12.02
N LYS A 49 -7.44 -19.35 -12.02
CA LYS A 49 -7.11 -20.10 -13.24
C LYS A 49 -8.19 -19.96 -14.32
N ALA A 50 -9.47 -20.00 -13.92
CA ALA A 50 -10.60 -19.82 -14.87
C ALA A 50 -10.63 -18.42 -15.50
N GLN A 51 -10.13 -17.41 -14.78
CA GLN A 51 -10.04 -16.02 -15.23
C GLN A 51 -8.69 -15.67 -15.87
N ASN A 52 -7.81 -16.65 -16.06
CA ASN A 52 -6.43 -16.46 -16.53
C ASN A 52 -5.62 -15.44 -15.69
N PHE A 53 -5.88 -15.44 -14.39
CA PHE A 53 -5.18 -14.61 -13.40
C PHE A 53 -4.12 -15.45 -12.67
N ARG A 54 -2.91 -14.89 -12.50
CA ARG A 54 -1.84 -15.55 -11.76
C ARG A 54 -2.02 -15.32 -10.27
N LEU A 55 -2.25 -16.40 -9.53
CA LEU A 55 -2.39 -16.38 -8.08
C LEU A 55 -1.38 -17.36 -7.47
N TYR A 56 -0.57 -16.90 -6.51
CA TYR A 56 0.42 -17.70 -5.79
C TYR A 56 0.54 -17.23 -4.34
N ASP A 57 1.08 -18.07 -3.48
CA ASP A 57 1.25 -17.80 -2.05
C ASP A 57 2.63 -17.20 -1.79
N SER A 58 2.78 -15.88 -1.96
CA SER A 58 4.00 -15.15 -1.62
C SER A 58 4.15 -14.99 -0.11
N GLN A 59 5.40 -14.93 0.35
CA GLN A 59 5.73 -14.70 1.75
C GLN A 59 5.78 -13.21 2.04
N LEU A 60 4.87 -12.72 2.90
CA LEU A 60 4.67 -11.31 3.16
C LEU A 60 5.09 -10.92 4.58
N PHE A 61 5.44 -9.66 4.77
CA PHE A 61 5.49 -9.08 6.11
C PHE A 61 4.07 -8.85 6.63
N ARG A 62 3.87 -9.09 7.91
CA ARG A 62 2.62 -8.87 8.64
C ARG A 62 2.71 -7.61 9.48
N LEU A 63 1.79 -6.67 9.31
CA LEU A 63 1.71 -5.51 10.20
C LEU A 63 1.19 -5.93 11.58
N ILE A 64 1.97 -5.64 12.62
CA ILE A 64 1.60 -5.84 14.03
C ILE A 64 1.24 -4.50 14.66
N HIS A 65 2.09 -3.48 14.48
CA HIS A 65 1.93 -2.16 15.08
C HIS A 65 2.67 -1.09 14.28
N ALA A 66 2.14 0.12 14.29
CA ALA A 66 2.84 1.29 13.77
C ALA A 66 2.49 2.51 14.63
N GLU A 67 3.50 3.31 15.00
CA GLU A 67 3.32 4.52 15.79
C GLU A 67 4.36 5.59 15.46
N ALA A 68 3.94 6.85 15.46
CA ALA A 68 4.84 8.00 15.45
C ALA A 68 5.37 8.24 16.87
N ARG A 69 6.69 8.30 17.03
CA ARG A 69 7.31 8.51 18.35
C ARG A 69 7.77 9.95 18.57
N ALA A 70 7.89 10.32 19.83
CA ALA A 70 8.32 11.67 20.23
C ALA A 70 9.77 12.01 19.80
N ASP A 71 10.59 11.00 19.47
CA ASP A 71 11.94 11.17 18.95
C ASP A 71 11.99 11.50 17.44
N GLY A 72 10.82 11.69 16.81
CA GLY A 72 10.69 12.01 15.40
C GLY A 72 10.79 10.81 14.46
N LYS A 73 10.68 9.59 14.98
CA LYS A 73 10.72 8.35 14.19
C LYS A 73 9.34 7.73 14.03
N LEU A 74 9.12 7.08 12.91
CA LEU A 74 8.06 6.10 12.72
C LEU A 74 8.58 4.74 13.14
N TYR A 75 7.96 4.15 14.15
CA TYR A 75 8.27 2.81 14.63
C TYR A 75 7.23 1.82 14.12
N VAL A 76 7.70 0.77 13.46
CA VAL A 76 6.83 -0.27 12.87
C VAL A 76 7.28 -1.63 13.36
N VAL A 77 6.35 -2.43 13.86
CA VAL A 77 6.60 -3.83 14.23
C VAL A 77 5.97 -4.72 13.18
N VAL A 78 6.76 -5.63 12.63
CA VAL A 78 6.30 -6.58 11.62
C VAL A 78 6.62 -8.02 12.03
N GLY A 79 5.74 -8.92 11.62
CA GLY A 79 5.89 -10.37 11.76
C GLY A 79 5.78 -11.06 10.41
N ASN A 80 5.41 -12.33 10.43
CA ASN A 80 5.22 -13.17 9.26
C ASN A 80 3.75 -13.39 8.92
N THR A 81 3.45 -13.33 7.62
CA THR A 81 2.21 -13.82 7.02
C THR A 81 2.49 -14.30 5.60
N SER A 82 1.48 -14.80 4.91
CA SER A 82 1.54 -15.12 3.49
C SER A 82 0.33 -14.54 2.75
N TYR A 83 0.43 -14.49 1.42
CA TYR A 83 -0.70 -14.05 0.60
C TYR A 83 -1.94 -14.94 0.81
N LYS A 84 -1.75 -16.25 1.00
CA LYS A 84 -2.83 -17.18 1.33
C LYS A 84 -3.50 -16.84 2.65
N GLU A 85 -2.73 -16.60 3.71
CA GLU A 85 -3.28 -16.19 5.01
C GLU A 85 -4.06 -14.88 4.90
N TYR A 86 -3.51 -13.88 4.19
CA TYR A 86 -4.20 -12.63 3.92
C TYR A 86 -5.47 -12.84 3.10
N ALA A 87 -5.38 -13.49 1.94
CA ALA A 87 -6.49 -13.65 1.01
C ALA A 87 -7.66 -14.46 1.60
N THR A 88 -7.36 -15.42 2.47
CA THR A 88 -8.39 -16.21 3.16
C THR A 88 -8.94 -15.51 4.39
N SER A 89 -8.10 -14.87 5.21
CA SER A 89 -8.53 -14.21 6.45
C SER A 89 -9.38 -12.94 6.24
N ARG A 90 -9.38 -12.35 5.05
CA ARG A 90 -10.24 -11.19 4.71
C ARG A 90 -11.66 -11.55 4.27
N ILE A 91 -11.96 -12.84 4.09
CA ILE A 91 -13.32 -13.30 3.71
C ILE A 91 -14.28 -13.02 4.86
N ALA A 92 -15.47 -12.48 4.54
CA ALA A 92 -16.46 -12.07 5.54
C ALA A 92 -16.77 -13.13 6.58
N GLU A 93 -16.86 -14.41 6.18
CA GLU A 93 -17.08 -15.55 7.07
C GLU A 93 -15.96 -15.72 8.11
N PHE A 94 -14.74 -15.31 7.77
CA PHE A 94 -13.60 -15.37 8.68
C PHE A 94 -13.45 -14.09 9.50
N VAL A 95 -13.57 -12.91 8.89
CA VAL A 95 -13.39 -11.60 9.55
C VAL A 95 -14.42 -11.38 10.65
N ASN A 96 -15.67 -11.80 10.42
CA ASN A 96 -16.77 -11.52 11.34
C ASN A 96 -16.50 -12.11 12.74
N GLY A 97 -16.50 -11.22 13.73
CA GLY A 97 -16.29 -11.58 15.13
C GLY A 97 -14.82 -11.80 15.53
N ARG A 98 -13.86 -11.51 14.65
CA ARG A 98 -12.42 -11.60 14.94
C ARG A 98 -11.81 -10.21 15.18
N THR A 99 -10.80 -10.22 16.01
CA THR A 99 -9.97 -9.05 16.26
C THR A 99 -8.91 -8.90 15.15
N ARG A 100 -8.34 -7.68 14.99
CA ARG A 100 -7.23 -7.44 14.06
C ARG A 100 -6.07 -8.42 14.27
N GLN A 101 -5.74 -8.77 15.50
CA GLN A 101 -4.65 -9.70 15.83
C GLN A 101 -4.87 -11.12 15.30
N GLU A 102 -6.11 -11.49 15.00
CA GLU A 102 -6.47 -12.82 14.47
C GLU A 102 -6.50 -12.91 12.95
N LEU A 103 -6.14 -11.80 12.24
CA LEU A 103 -6.14 -11.72 10.79
C LEU A 103 -4.72 -11.74 10.20
N GLY A 104 -4.61 -12.02 8.92
CA GLY A 104 -3.33 -12.08 8.20
C GLY A 104 -2.57 -10.75 8.18
N ASN A 105 -3.29 -9.61 8.10
CA ASN A 105 -2.74 -8.24 8.17
C ASN A 105 -1.47 -8.05 7.32
N ALA A 106 -1.50 -8.51 6.08
CA ALA A 106 -0.38 -8.29 5.18
C ALA A 106 0.01 -6.82 5.16
N LEU A 107 1.31 -6.54 5.08
CA LEU A 107 1.82 -5.18 4.92
C LEU A 107 2.13 -4.95 3.44
N ALA A 108 1.73 -3.80 2.94
CA ALA A 108 2.02 -3.32 1.61
C ALA A 108 2.74 -1.96 1.69
N VAL A 109 3.20 -1.48 0.55
CA VAL A 109 3.76 -0.14 0.36
C VAL A 109 2.99 0.56 -0.75
N CYS A 110 2.76 1.86 -0.62
CA CYS A 110 2.15 2.66 -1.69
C CYS A 110 2.78 4.05 -1.75
N SER A 111 2.82 4.67 -2.92
CA SER A 111 3.43 6.00 -3.08
C SER A 111 2.61 6.93 -3.95
N VAL A 112 2.42 8.16 -3.47
CA VAL A 112 2.12 9.28 -4.36
C VAL A 112 3.41 9.66 -5.08
N VAL A 113 3.44 9.49 -6.39
CA VAL A 113 4.60 9.75 -7.26
C VAL A 113 4.38 11.05 -8.02
N GLU A 114 5.23 12.06 -7.77
CA GLU A 114 5.11 13.40 -8.38
C GLU A 114 6.23 13.63 -9.39
N THR A 115 5.86 14.07 -10.60
CA THR A 115 6.78 14.45 -11.68
C THR A 115 7.28 15.90 -11.52
N THR A 116 8.36 16.26 -12.22
CA THR A 116 8.91 17.65 -12.18
C THR A 116 7.96 18.71 -12.69
N ASP A 117 7.04 18.37 -13.58
CA ASP A 117 6.00 19.23 -14.12
C ASP A 117 4.67 19.18 -13.34
N GLY A 118 4.70 18.66 -12.11
CA GLY A 118 3.63 18.79 -11.11
C GLY A 118 2.45 17.83 -11.30
N TYR A 119 2.65 16.69 -11.93
CA TYR A 119 1.63 15.64 -12.01
C TYR A 119 1.89 14.55 -10.99
N ILE A 120 0.83 14.03 -10.34
CA ILE A 120 0.88 12.77 -9.60
C ILE A 120 0.34 11.64 -10.44
N LEU A 121 0.94 10.45 -10.24
CA LEU A 121 0.59 9.23 -10.95
C LEU A 121 -0.40 8.40 -10.12
N TYR A 122 -1.37 7.80 -10.80
CA TYR A 122 -2.34 6.88 -10.20
C TYR A 122 -2.90 5.93 -11.25
N GLU A 123 -3.56 4.87 -10.82
CA GLU A 123 -4.20 3.88 -11.68
C GLU A 123 -5.70 3.75 -11.39
N ARG A 124 -6.41 3.07 -12.27
CA ARG A 124 -7.71 2.48 -11.97
C ARG A 124 -7.54 0.98 -11.93
N ARG A 125 -7.70 0.38 -10.75
CA ARG A 125 -7.43 -1.04 -10.49
C ARG A 125 -8.30 -1.94 -11.36
N GLN A 126 -7.67 -2.73 -12.24
CA GLN A 126 -8.37 -3.58 -13.21
C GLN A 126 -8.00 -5.06 -13.09
N LYS A 127 -6.79 -5.37 -12.66
CA LYS A 127 -6.26 -6.73 -12.53
C LYS A 127 -5.89 -7.08 -11.09
N THR A 128 -6.73 -6.73 -10.13
CA THR A 128 -6.44 -6.95 -8.71
C THR A 128 -7.63 -7.57 -8.00
N ALA A 129 -7.35 -8.33 -6.95
CA ALA A 129 -8.36 -8.95 -6.11
C ALA A 129 -8.95 -8.01 -5.05
N VAL A 130 -8.40 -6.80 -4.89
CA VAL A 130 -8.78 -5.84 -3.83
C VAL A 130 -9.13 -4.50 -4.47
N HIS A 131 -10.26 -3.92 -4.06
CA HIS A 131 -10.72 -2.61 -4.55
C HIS A 131 -10.81 -2.50 -6.08
N LEU A 132 -11.25 -3.58 -6.75
CA LEU A 132 -11.41 -3.62 -8.20
C LEU A 132 -12.27 -2.44 -8.70
N GLY A 133 -11.78 -1.74 -9.72
CA GLY A 133 -12.44 -0.58 -10.34
C GLY A 133 -12.21 0.74 -9.62
N ARG A 134 -11.60 0.77 -8.43
CA ARG A 134 -11.25 2.00 -7.71
C ARG A 134 -9.93 2.59 -8.19
N TYR A 135 -9.75 3.87 -7.94
CA TYR A 135 -8.46 4.54 -8.12
C TYR A 135 -7.49 4.16 -7.02
N HIS A 136 -6.22 4.07 -7.37
CA HIS A 136 -5.13 3.83 -6.42
C HIS A 136 -3.86 4.55 -6.87
N VAL A 137 -2.96 4.80 -5.94
CA VAL A 137 -1.58 5.22 -6.22
C VAL A 137 -0.72 3.99 -6.52
N ILE A 138 0.53 4.15 -6.92
CA ILE A 138 1.43 3.02 -7.20
C ILE A 138 1.66 2.25 -5.91
N ALA A 139 1.48 0.91 -5.92
CA ALA A 139 1.50 0.12 -4.70
C ALA A 139 1.73 -1.37 -4.94
N GLY A 140 2.29 -2.05 -3.94
CA GLY A 140 2.40 -3.49 -3.95
C GLY A 140 2.69 -4.10 -2.59
N PHE A 141 2.70 -5.42 -2.50
CA PHE A 141 2.97 -6.11 -1.25
C PHE A 141 4.43 -6.03 -0.84
N PHE A 142 4.64 -5.93 0.47
CA PHE A 142 5.96 -5.98 1.09
C PHE A 142 6.35 -7.44 1.28
N GLU A 143 7.18 -7.96 0.35
CA GLU A 143 7.53 -9.37 0.24
C GLU A 143 8.83 -9.68 0.98
N ARG A 144 8.81 -10.70 1.86
CA ARG A 144 9.99 -11.03 2.70
C ARG A 144 11.21 -11.47 1.90
N GLU A 145 11.00 -12.21 0.81
CA GLU A 145 12.08 -12.77 0.00
C GLU A 145 12.73 -11.74 -0.93
N ARG A 146 11.99 -10.68 -1.29
CA ARG A 146 12.42 -9.69 -2.28
C ARG A 146 12.86 -8.36 -1.66
N ASP A 147 12.28 -8.02 -0.52
CA ASP A 147 12.35 -6.69 0.08
C ASP A 147 13.06 -6.69 1.44
N SER A 148 13.91 -7.69 1.67
CA SER A 148 14.85 -7.72 2.80
C SER A 148 16.24 -7.36 2.34
N ASP A 149 16.98 -6.65 3.18
CA ASP A 149 18.40 -6.38 2.95
C ASP A 149 19.26 -7.65 3.08
N ALA A 150 20.57 -7.52 2.82
CA ALA A 150 21.53 -8.63 2.90
C ALA A 150 21.64 -9.26 4.32
N THR A 151 21.12 -8.59 5.35
CA THR A 151 21.07 -9.09 6.73
C THR A 151 19.73 -9.72 7.08
N GLY A 152 18.77 -9.73 6.15
CA GLY A 152 17.40 -10.21 6.33
C GLY A 152 16.48 -9.21 7.02
N GLN A 153 16.89 -7.94 7.13
CA GLN A 153 16.04 -6.89 7.68
C GLN A 153 15.09 -6.30 6.61
N PRO A 154 13.84 -6.01 6.95
CA PRO A 154 12.87 -5.41 6.02
C PRO A 154 13.34 -4.04 5.52
N ASP A 155 13.30 -3.81 4.20
CA ASP A 155 13.59 -2.52 3.56
C ASP A 155 12.38 -2.03 2.74
N PRO A 156 11.48 -1.25 3.33
CA PRO A 156 10.27 -0.78 2.65
C PRO A 156 10.55 0.29 1.58
N PHE A 157 11.69 0.98 1.64
CA PHE A 157 12.11 1.88 0.57
C PHE A 157 12.56 1.09 -0.66
N ALA A 158 13.28 -0.02 -0.46
CA ALA A 158 13.61 -0.93 -1.55
C ALA A 158 12.35 -1.56 -2.17
N ALA A 159 11.38 -1.97 -1.34
CA ALA A 159 10.09 -2.47 -1.78
C ALA A 159 9.37 -1.44 -2.67
N MET A 160 9.26 -0.17 -2.23
CA MET A 160 8.59 0.87 -3.00
C MET A 160 9.28 1.14 -4.35
N ARG A 161 10.63 1.15 -4.37
CA ARG A 161 11.39 1.32 -5.62
C ARG A 161 11.24 0.13 -6.56
N ARG A 162 11.06 -1.08 -6.04
CA ARG A 162 10.78 -2.26 -6.82
C ARG A 162 9.41 -2.16 -7.50
N GLU A 163 8.36 -1.81 -6.75
CA GLU A 163 7.01 -1.62 -7.29
C GLU A 163 6.99 -0.52 -8.36
N LEU A 164 7.63 0.64 -8.10
CA LEU A 164 7.76 1.71 -9.09
C LEU A 164 8.37 1.20 -10.40
N ARG A 165 9.43 0.40 -10.33
CA ARG A 165 10.09 -0.14 -11.52
C ARG A 165 9.22 -1.18 -12.22
N GLU A 166 8.63 -2.10 -11.47
CA GLU A 166 7.80 -3.18 -12.02
C GLU A 166 6.55 -2.63 -12.71
N GLU A 167 5.82 -1.71 -12.05
CA GLU A 167 4.55 -1.20 -12.55
C GLU A 167 4.67 -0.03 -13.53
N THR A 168 5.75 0.76 -13.48
CA THR A 168 5.84 2.00 -14.28
C THR A 168 7.13 2.14 -15.09
N GLY A 169 8.13 1.29 -14.86
CA GLY A 169 9.46 1.40 -15.47
C GLY A 169 10.31 2.54 -14.89
N ILE A 170 9.84 3.24 -13.85
CA ILE A 170 10.61 4.28 -13.16
C ILE A 170 11.71 3.60 -12.34
N THR A 171 12.95 4.07 -12.51
CA THR A 171 14.13 3.52 -11.85
C THR A 171 14.62 4.43 -10.73
N ALA A 172 15.52 3.94 -9.88
CA ALA A 172 16.12 4.74 -8.80
C ALA A 172 16.83 6.01 -9.31
N GLN A 173 17.30 6.03 -10.58
CA GLN A 173 17.93 7.19 -11.19
C GLN A 173 16.93 8.31 -11.52
N ASP A 174 15.66 7.96 -11.67
CA ASP A 174 14.57 8.90 -11.94
C ASP A 174 14.00 9.53 -10.64
N ILE A 175 14.44 9.05 -9.46
CA ILE A 175 13.96 9.51 -8.16
C ILE A 175 14.85 10.67 -7.66
N HIS A 176 14.26 11.82 -7.35
CA HIS A 176 14.93 12.95 -6.72
C HIS A 176 14.93 12.83 -5.20
N GLU A 177 13.78 12.54 -4.61
CA GLU A 177 13.62 12.37 -3.15
C GLU A 177 12.46 11.41 -2.84
N GLU A 178 12.55 10.76 -1.69
CA GLU A 178 11.59 9.77 -1.24
C GLU A 178 11.43 9.84 0.27
N TYR A 179 10.18 9.82 0.74
CA TYR A 179 9.82 9.89 2.16
C TYR A 179 8.69 8.90 2.46
N CYS A 180 8.71 8.33 3.65
CA CYS A 180 7.53 7.68 4.21
C CYS A 180 6.66 8.75 4.89
N LEU A 181 5.37 8.81 4.54
CA LEU A 181 4.39 9.74 5.09
C LEU A 181 3.68 9.19 6.32
N GLY A 182 3.79 7.89 6.56
CA GLY A 182 3.16 7.22 7.67
C GLY A 182 2.68 5.82 7.37
N ALA A 183 1.77 5.34 8.20
CA ALA A 183 1.16 4.01 8.09
C ALA A 183 -0.35 4.11 8.19
N VAL A 184 -1.05 3.32 7.40
CA VAL A 184 -2.51 3.24 7.38
C VAL A 184 -2.97 1.79 7.48
N TYR A 185 -4.24 1.60 7.82
CA TYR A 185 -4.88 0.30 7.83
C TYR A 185 -6.20 0.34 7.09
N ASP A 186 -6.38 -0.57 6.13
CA ASP A 186 -7.65 -0.80 5.45
C ASP A 186 -8.59 -1.58 6.38
N THR A 187 -9.74 -1.01 6.71
CA THR A 187 -10.72 -1.64 7.60
C THR A 187 -11.71 -2.55 6.85
N THR A 188 -11.72 -2.48 5.51
CA THR A 188 -12.61 -3.27 4.65
C THR A 188 -11.94 -4.52 4.10
N ASN A 189 -10.64 -4.44 3.83
CA ASN A 189 -9.80 -5.58 3.45
C ASN A 189 -8.57 -5.60 4.39
N PRO A 190 -8.65 -6.29 5.53
CA PRO A 190 -7.70 -6.17 6.64
C PRO A 190 -6.23 -6.32 6.24
N HIS A 191 -5.58 -5.20 5.95
CA HIS A 191 -4.15 -5.09 5.69
C HIS A 191 -3.63 -3.70 6.05
N GLY A 192 -2.33 -3.58 6.24
CA GLY A 192 -1.66 -2.31 6.45
C GLY A 192 -0.90 -1.85 5.22
N GLU A 193 -0.71 -0.54 5.09
CA GLU A 193 0.23 0.02 4.10
C GLU A 193 1.11 1.09 4.73
N LEU A 194 2.39 1.07 4.33
CA LEU A 194 3.29 2.20 4.52
C LEU A 194 3.11 3.14 3.33
N CYS A 195 2.72 4.37 3.63
CA CYS A 195 2.44 5.39 2.63
C CYS A 195 3.71 6.20 2.34
N PHE A 196 4.06 6.32 1.06
CA PHE A 196 5.22 7.08 0.61
C PHE A 196 4.83 8.28 -0.23
N PHE A 197 5.77 9.18 -0.35
CA PHE A 197 5.85 10.22 -1.35
C PHE A 197 7.17 10.09 -2.08
N THR A 198 7.10 10.02 -3.41
CA THR A 198 8.28 9.93 -4.29
C THR A 198 8.23 11.09 -5.28
N ARG A 199 9.23 11.99 -5.21
CA ARG A 199 9.41 13.04 -6.22
C ARG A 199 10.41 12.57 -7.26
N LEU A 200 10.01 12.68 -8.53
CA LEU A 200 10.87 12.35 -9.66
C LEU A 200 11.72 13.55 -10.10
N ASN A 201 12.79 13.27 -10.84
CA ASN A 201 13.59 14.26 -11.56
C ASN A 201 13.25 14.30 -13.07
N ILE A 202 12.15 13.65 -13.47
CA ILE A 202 11.66 13.56 -14.85
C ILE A 202 10.22 14.09 -14.96
N THR A 203 9.82 14.47 -16.17
CA THR A 203 8.47 14.95 -16.51
C THR A 203 7.49 13.80 -16.75
N LEU A 204 6.19 14.10 -16.76
CA LEU A 204 5.16 13.13 -17.15
C LEU A 204 5.38 12.55 -18.55
N ALA A 205 5.85 13.39 -19.49
CA ALA A 205 6.16 12.95 -20.85
C ALA A 205 7.27 11.88 -20.86
N GLU A 206 8.30 12.06 -20.04
CA GLU A 206 9.40 11.09 -19.90
C GLU A 206 8.94 9.83 -19.18
N VAL A 207 8.11 9.93 -18.12
CA VAL A 207 7.48 8.76 -17.47
C VAL A 207 6.75 7.89 -18.49
N ARG A 208 5.98 8.50 -19.39
CA ARG A 208 5.23 7.78 -20.44
C ARG A 208 6.10 7.04 -21.46
N THR A 209 7.40 7.30 -21.48
CA THR A 209 8.38 6.57 -22.32
C THR A 209 8.99 5.38 -21.60
N ARG A 210 8.80 5.24 -20.30
CA ARG A 210 9.31 4.11 -19.51
C ARG A 210 8.52 2.84 -19.86
N VAL A 211 9.20 1.71 -19.76
CA VAL A 211 8.61 0.41 -20.04
C VAL A 211 8.47 -0.34 -18.71
N PRO A 212 7.24 -0.60 -18.24
CA PRO A 212 7.01 -1.44 -17.07
C PRO A 212 7.62 -2.83 -17.23
N GLU A 213 8.01 -3.46 -16.13
CA GLU A 213 8.51 -4.84 -16.11
C GLU A 213 7.35 -5.86 -16.09
N ASP A 214 6.16 -5.43 -15.64
CA ASP A 214 4.94 -6.24 -15.65
C ASP A 214 3.77 -5.52 -16.36
N ASP A 215 2.59 -6.13 -16.33
CA ASP A 215 1.38 -5.63 -16.97
C ASP A 215 0.24 -5.43 -15.94
N GLU A 216 0.56 -5.22 -14.66
CA GLU A 216 -0.44 -5.04 -13.61
C GLU A 216 -1.22 -3.74 -13.83
N ILE A 217 -0.54 -2.63 -14.05
CA ILE A 217 -1.19 -1.36 -14.40
C ILE A 217 -1.56 -1.35 -15.89
N GLN A 218 -2.85 -1.44 -16.18
CA GLN A 218 -3.34 -1.39 -17.57
C GLN A 218 -3.36 0.04 -18.14
N GLN A 219 -3.53 1.04 -17.29
CA GLN A 219 -3.57 2.44 -17.67
C GLN A 219 -3.03 3.30 -16.54
N LEU A 220 -1.86 3.89 -16.77
CA LEU A 220 -1.29 4.90 -15.88
C LEU A 220 -1.97 6.25 -16.16
N LEU A 221 -2.63 6.77 -15.13
CA LEU A 221 -3.32 8.06 -15.13
C LEU A 221 -2.45 9.12 -14.46
N ALA A 222 -2.77 10.40 -14.71
CA ALA A 222 -2.05 11.51 -14.08
C ALA A 222 -3.00 12.66 -13.75
N LEU A 223 -2.80 13.28 -12.58
CA LEU A 223 -3.51 14.47 -12.13
C LEU A 223 -2.48 15.60 -11.96
N HIS A 224 -2.69 16.73 -12.64
CA HIS A 224 -1.92 17.94 -12.37
C HIS A 224 -2.31 18.51 -11.01
N VAL A 225 -1.34 18.66 -10.10
CA VAL A 225 -1.58 18.99 -8.70
C VAL A 225 -1.61 20.47 -8.45
N THR A 226 -2.78 20.95 -8.06
CA THR A 226 -3.00 22.21 -7.37
C THR A 226 -3.78 21.93 -6.08
N GLU A 227 -3.87 22.88 -5.18
CA GLU A 227 -4.69 22.76 -3.98
C GLU A 227 -6.14 22.37 -4.30
N GLU A 228 -6.72 22.99 -5.34
CA GLU A 228 -8.09 22.74 -5.78
C GLU A 228 -8.23 21.39 -6.47
N SER A 229 -7.35 21.08 -7.45
CA SER A 229 -7.48 19.85 -8.24
C SER A 229 -7.37 18.58 -7.38
N LEU A 230 -6.44 18.57 -6.41
CA LEU A 230 -6.29 17.42 -5.51
C LEU A 230 -7.49 17.30 -4.54
N ARG A 231 -7.96 18.43 -3.99
CA ARG A 231 -9.15 18.46 -3.13
C ARG A 231 -10.38 17.95 -3.90
N ASP A 232 -10.63 18.49 -5.09
CA ASP A 232 -11.80 18.14 -5.89
C ASP A 232 -11.74 16.68 -6.35
N PHE A 233 -10.54 16.17 -6.69
CA PHE A 233 -10.35 14.75 -6.99
C PHE A 233 -10.72 13.86 -5.80
N LEU A 234 -10.22 14.17 -4.61
CA LEU A 234 -10.50 13.41 -3.38
C LEU A 234 -12.00 13.44 -3.04
N LEU A 235 -12.61 14.64 -2.97
CA LEU A 235 -14.02 14.79 -2.59
C LEU A 235 -14.99 14.17 -3.60
N SER A 236 -14.70 14.32 -4.91
CA SER A 236 -15.55 13.75 -5.97
C SER A 236 -15.40 12.23 -6.12
N ASN A 237 -14.30 11.66 -5.63
CA ASN A 237 -14.02 10.23 -5.75
C ASN A 237 -13.96 9.53 -4.39
N HIS A 238 -14.38 10.15 -3.29
CA HIS A 238 -14.49 9.48 -1.99
C HIS A 238 -15.29 8.19 -2.10
N GLY A 239 -14.75 7.07 -1.58
CA GLY A 239 -15.29 5.73 -1.74
C GLY A 239 -15.01 5.07 -3.10
N ASN A 240 -14.51 5.80 -4.11
CA ASN A 240 -14.01 5.27 -5.38
C ASN A 240 -12.47 5.27 -5.45
N ILE A 241 -11.81 5.77 -4.43
CA ILE A 241 -10.37 5.58 -4.19
C ILE A 241 -10.23 4.40 -3.22
N SER A 242 -9.17 3.62 -3.35
CA SER A 242 -8.91 2.51 -2.41
C SER A 242 -8.70 3.03 -0.98
N ALA A 243 -9.05 2.20 0.00
CA ALA A 243 -8.97 2.55 1.42
C ALA A 243 -7.55 2.92 1.91
N THR A 244 -6.51 2.62 1.14
CA THR A 244 -5.12 2.98 1.46
C THR A 244 -4.56 4.08 0.55
N GLY A 245 -5.02 4.16 -0.69
CA GLY A 245 -4.66 5.26 -1.60
C GLY A 245 -5.25 6.60 -1.18
N GLU A 246 -6.49 6.62 -0.69
CA GLU A 246 -7.15 7.86 -0.24
C GLU A 246 -6.40 8.55 0.91
N PRO A 247 -6.03 7.87 2.02
CA PRO A 247 -5.23 8.50 3.07
C PRO A 247 -3.81 8.86 2.63
N ASN A 248 -3.20 8.14 1.68
CA ASN A 248 -1.89 8.51 1.15
C ASN A 248 -1.98 9.85 0.38
N LEU A 249 -2.98 10.03 -0.47
CA LEU A 249 -3.26 11.32 -1.15
C LEU A 249 -3.58 12.44 -0.16
N LEU A 250 -4.30 12.16 0.95
CA LEU A 250 -4.56 13.12 2.01
C LEU A 250 -3.27 13.56 2.73
N MET A 251 -2.40 12.60 3.07
CA MET A 251 -1.12 12.90 3.73
C MET A 251 -0.18 13.69 2.80
N TYR A 252 -0.16 13.36 1.52
CA TYR A 252 0.56 14.12 0.51
C TYR A 252 0.00 15.56 0.41
N GLY A 253 -1.32 15.72 0.37
CA GLY A 253 -1.95 17.04 0.36
C GLY A 253 -1.65 17.85 1.61
N ALA A 254 -1.60 17.22 2.80
CA ALA A 254 -1.16 17.87 4.03
C ALA A 254 0.29 18.37 3.94
N LEU A 255 1.19 17.59 3.33
CA LEU A 255 2.59 17.99 3.08
C LEU A 255 2.67 19.20 2.15
N ARG A 256 1.82 19.26 1.11
CA ARG A 256 1.86 20.29 0.06
C ARG A 256 1.11 21.57 0.43
N PHE A 257 -0.05 21.45 1.10
CA PHE A 257 -1.01 22.53 1.31
C PHE A 257 -1.30 22.79 2.78
N GLY A 258 -0.74 22.00 3.68
CA GLY A 258 -0.80 22.20 5.11
C GLY A 258 -1.97 21.54 5.81
N GLU A 259 -1.96 21.64 7.14
CA GLU A 259 -2.90 20.93 8.02
C GLU A 259 -4.37 21.36 7.83
N ALA A 260 -4.61 22.65 7.59
CA ALA A 260 -5.98 23.16 7.38
C ALA A 260 -6.63 22.52 6.14
N TRP A 261 -5.87 22.30 5.08
CA TRP A 261 -6.34 21.60 3.88
C TRP A 261 -6.68 20.13 4.18
N PHE A 262 -5.81 19.44 4.91
CA PHE A 262 -6.04 18.05 5.32
C PHE A 262 -7.32 17.90 6.13
N GLN A 263 -7.50 18.75 7.14
CA GLN A 263 -8.69 18.72 7.99
C GLN A 263 -9.96 19.06 7.21
N HIS A 264 -9.88 20.00 6.26
CA HIS A 264 -11.00 20.33 5.40
C HIS A 264 -11.44 19.12 4.56
N CYS A 265 -10.51 18.43 3.89
CA CYS A 265 -10.83 17.24 3.11
C CYS A 265 -11.43 16.14 3.99
N LEU A 266 -10.76 15.81 5.11
CA LEU A 266 -11.20 14.74 6.01
C LEU A 266 -12.60 14.98 6.62
N THR A 267 -12.95 16.24 6.87
CA THR A 267 -14.27 16.59 7.44
C THR A 267 -15.39 16.51 6.40
N ASN A 268 -15.07 16.59 5.12
CA ASN A 268 -16.04 16.55 4.01
C ASN A 268 -16.14 15.18 3.32
N PHE A 269 -15.51 14.14 3.88
CA PHE A 269 -15.68 12.73 3.51
C PHE A 269 -16.95 12.10 4.18
#